data_2aa8c0b17923a206bd3cb1462b56e323
#
_entry.id   2aa8c0b17923a206bd3cb1462b56e323
#
_cell.length_a   1.000
_cell.length_b   1.000
_cell.length_c   1.000
_cell.angle_alpha   90.00
_cell.angle_beta   90.00
_cell.angle_gamma   90.00
#
_symmetry.space_group_name_H-M   'P 1'
#
loop_
_entity.id
_entity.type
_entity.pdbx_description
1 polymer ?
#
loop_
_entity_poly.entity_id
_entity_poly.type
_entity_poly.pdbx_seq_one_letter_code
_entity_poly.pdbx_strand_id
1 'polypeptide(L)'
;HLLGKDCPLERMVESQKLSSMILWGPPGCGKTTLAKLLAGSVKADFHSFSAIFSGVQDLKNLFELAKRNRQIGQETLLFVDEIHRFNKAQQDAFLPHVESGLITLIGATTENPSFEVINPLLSRSRVLVLEPLNKNEIVAILKHALKTEKAANRVTPAALDYLAELTD
;
A
#
# COMPACT_ATOMS: atom_id res chain seq x y z
N HIS A 1 5.17 -2.34 -14.82
CA HIS A 1 4.06 -3.14 -15.38
C HIS A 1 2.73 -2.99 -14.60
N LEU A 2 2.78 -2.45 -13.37
CA LEU A 2 1.56 -2.13 -12.60
C LEU A 2 0.94 -0.77 -12.96
N LEU A 3 1.70 0.12 -13.61
CA LEU A 3 1.35 1.49 -13.99
C LEU A 3 1.55 1.71 -15.50
N GLY A 4 1.17 0.78 -16.35
CA GLY A 4 1.16 0.93 -17.81
C GLY A 4 -0.24 1.26 -18.33
N LYS A 5 -0.34 1.75 -19.58
CA LYS A 5 -1.63 1.98 -20.23
C LYS A 5 -2.50 0.72 -20.16
N ASP A 6 -3.76 0.90 -19.74
CA ASP A 6 -4.75 -0.16 -19.54
C ASP A 6 -4.55 -1.09 -18.33
N CYS A 7 -3.64 -0.77 -17.40
CA CYS A 7 -3.49 -1.54 -16.18
C CYS A 7 -4.66 -1.32 -15.20
N PRO A 8 -5.00 -2.34 -14.40
CA PRO A 8 -6.11 -2.23 -13.44
C PRO A 8 -5.99 -1.04 -12.48
N LEU A 9 -4.78 -0.68 -12.07
CA LEU A 9 -4.53 0.46 -11.17
C LEU A 9 -4.80 1.80 -11.87
N GLU A 10 -4.41 1.96 -13.14
CA GLU A 10 -4.66 3.18 -13.91
C GLU A 10 -6.16 3.44 -14.01
N ARG A 11 -6.96 2.43 -14.36
CA ARG A 11 -8.43 2.55 -14.42
C ARG A 11 -9.07 2.93 -13.08
N MET A 12 -8.52 2.43 -11.95
CA MET A 12 -9.00 2.81 -10.62
C MET A 12 -8.70 4.28 -10.31
N VAL A 13 -7.51 4.74 -10.66
CA VAL A 13 -7.12 6.15 -10.47
C VAL A 13 -7.95 7.07 -11.37
N GLU A 14 -8.14 6.71 -12.66
CA GLU A 14 -8.96 7.49 -13.60
C GLU A 14 -10.42 7.56 -13.17
N SER A 15 -10.98 6.46 -12.67
CA SER A 15 -12.35 6.42 -12.15
C SER A 15 -12.52 7.07 -10.78
N GLN A 16 -11.43 7.53 -10.16
CA GLN A 16 -11.41 8.06 -8.79
C GLN A 16 -12.01 7.10 -7.75
N LYS A 17 -12.00 5.79 -8.02
CA LYS A 17 -12.54 4.75 -7.14
C LYS A 17 -11.52 3.65 -6.94
N LEU A 18 -11.02 3.53 -5.73
CA LEU A 18 -10.17 2.42 -5.33
C LEU A 18 -11.03 1.26 -4.81
N SER A 19 -10.69 0.05 -5.21
CA SER A 19 -11.18 -1.15 -4.55
C SER A 19 -10.16 -1.66 -3.54
N SER A 20 -10.62 -2.36 -2.52
CA SER A 20 -9.71 -3.00 -1.57
C SER A 20 -8.75 -3.95 -2.27
N MET A 21 -7.52 -4.03 -1.79
CA MET A 21 -6.47 -4.82 -2.42
C MET A 21 -5.45 -5.36 -1.40
N ILE A 22 -4.78 -6.43 -1.78
CA ILE A 22 -3.64 -6.97 -1.05
C ILE A 22 -2.40 -6.82 -1.93
N LEU A 23 -1.41 -6.10 -1.44
CA LEU A 23 -0.12 -5.92 -2.07
C LEU A 23 0.83 -7.01 -1.56
N TRP A 24 1.19 -7.94 -2.42
CA TRP A 24 2.08 -9.04 -2.09
C TRP A 24 3.42 -8.86 -2.80
N GLY A 25 4.51 -8.94 -2.06
CA GLY A 25 5.86 -8.86 -2.62
C GLY A 25 6.93 -8.75 -1.55
N PRO A 26 8.21 -8.87 -1.93
CA PRO A 26 9.34 -8.83 -1.00
C PRO A 26 9.43 -7.48 -0.25
N PRO A 27 10.22 -7.41 0.83
CA PRO A 27 10.55 -6.14 1.45
C PRO A 27 11.16 -5.17 0.43
N GLY A 28 10.95 -3.88 0.61
CA GLY A 28 11.57 -2.85 -0.26
C GLY A 28 10.96 -2.67 -1.66
N CYS A 29 10.05 -3.53 -2.13
CA CYS A 29 9.43 -3.40 -3.47
C CYS A 29 8.43 -2.24 -3.62
N GLY A 30 8.25 -1.39 -2.59
CA GLY A 30 7.45 -0.16 -2.70
C GLY A 30 5.98 -0.29 -2.31
N LYS A 31 5.53 -1.33 -1.61
CA LYS A 31 4.13 -1.53 -1.19
C LYS A 31 3.53 -0.30 -0.49
N THR A 32 4.20 0.21 0.53
CA THR A 32 3.75 1.39 1.28
C THR A 32 3.73 2.66 0.43
N THR A 33 4.73 2.82 -0.44
CA THR A 33 4.82 3.97 -1.36
C THR A 33 3.67 3.95 -2.36
N LEU A 34 3.38 2.78 -2.94
CA LEU A 34 2.26 2.60 -3.87
C LEU A 34 0.93 2.93 -3.20
N ALA A 35 0.70 2.44 -1.97
CA ALA A 35 -0.52 2.75 -1.22
C ALA A 35 -0.72 4.26 -0.99
N LYS A 36 0.34 4.98 -0.62
CA LYS A 36 0.31 6.44 -0.44
C LYS A 36 0.03 7.19 -1.75
N LEU A 37 0.65 6.75 -2.85
CA LEU A 37 0.40 7.34 -4.17
C LEU A 37 -1.05 7.14 -4.63
N LEU A 38 -1.60 5.95 -4.43
CA LEU A 38 -3.00 5.65 -4.74
C LEU A 38 -3.96 6.50 -3.91
N ALA A 39 -3.72 6.63 -2.60
CA ALA A 39 -4.52 7.48 -1.74
C ALA A 39 -4.50 8.95 -2.18
N GLY A 40 -3.32 9.47 -2.51
CA GLY A 40 -3.16 10.84 -3.01
C GLY A 40 -3.88 11.08 -4.33
N SER A 41 -3.88 10.09 -5.24
CA SER A 41 -4.52 10.23 -6.55
C SER A 41 -6.06 10.30 -6.48
N VAL A 42 -6.69 9.67 -5.47
CA VAL A 42 -8.15 9.72 -5.26
C VAL A 42 -8.56 10.68 -4.12
N LYS A 43 -7.61 11.43 -3.55
CA LYS A 43 -7.84 12.35 -2.44
C LYS A 43 -8.49 11.70 -1.21
N ALA A 44 -8.22 10.41 -0.98
CA ALA A 44 -8.69 9.70 0.20
C ALA A 44 -7.91 10.11 1.46
N ASP A 45 -8.58 10.09 2.60
CA ASP A 45 -7.94 10.23 3.91
C ASP A 45 -7.15 8.94 4.22
N PHE A 46 -5.81 9.05 4.24
CA PHE A 46 -4.89 7.91 4.33
C PHE A 46 -4.47 7.65 5.77
N HIS A 47 -4.78 6.47 6.27
CA HIS A 47 -4.35 5.98 7.57
C HIS A 47 -3.49 4.73 7.43
N SER A 48 -2.29 4.79 8.01
CA SER A 48 -1.39 3.64 8.08
C SER A 48 -1.52 2.95 9.43
N PHE A 49 -1.71 1.66 9.39
CA PHE A 49 -1.87 0.81 10.54
C PHE A 49 -0.82 -0.32 10.50
N SER A 50 -0.10 -0.51 11.59
CA SER A 50 0.86 -1.60 11.71
C SER A 50 0.34 -2.64 12.68
N ALA A 51 0.31 -3.91 12.27
CA ALA A 51 -0.10 -5.02 13.10
C ALA A 51 0.76 -5.17 14.38
N ILE A 52 1.98 -4.61 14.37
CA ILE A 52 2.92 -4.73 15.50
C ILE A 52 2.65 -3.70 16.58
N PHE A 53 2.22 -2.48 16.20
CA PHE A 53 2.17 -1.34 17.10
C PHE A 53 0.76 -0.85 17.43
N SER A 54 -0.27 -1.36 16.76
CA SER A 54 -1.63 -0.81 16.86
C SER A 54 -2.58 -1.78 17.56
N GLY A 55 -3.36 -1.24 18.50
CA GLY A 55 -4.31 -2.00 19.31
C GLY A 55 -5.73 -2.03 18.74
N VAL A 56 -6.60 -2.84 19.33
CA VAL A 56 -8.04 -2.90 18.99
C VAL A 56 -8.73 -1.55 19.16
N GLN A 57 -8.29 -0.74 20.13
CA GLN A 57 -8.87 0.58 20.36
C GLN A 57 -8.56 1.54 19.22
N ASP A 58 -7.37 1.47 18.62
CA ASP A 58 -6.98 2.32 17.49
C ASP A 58 -7.82 2.00 16.26
N LEU A 59 -8.14 0.71 16.04
CA LEU A 59 -9.06 0.32 14.97
C LEU A 59 -10.46 0.88 15.16
N LYS A 60 -11.01 0.83 16.39
CA LYS A 60 -12.32 1.43 16.68
C LYS A 60 -12.33 2.92 16.41
N ASN A 61 -11.31 3.65 16.86
CA ASN A 61 -11.18 5.08 16.64
C ASN A 61 -11.10 5.41 15.13
N LEU A 62 -10.38 4.59 14.37
CA LEU A 62 -10.30 4.72 12.91
C LEU A 62 -11.68 4.53 12.25
N PHE A 63 -12.43 3.51 12.64
CA PHE A 63 -13.76 3.28 12.07
C PHE A 63 -14.75 4.42 12.40
N GLU A 64 -14.67 5.00 13.59
CA GLU A 64 -15.48 6.19 13.92
C GLU A 64 -15.05 7.40 13.09
N LEU A 65 -13.76 7.58 12.85
CA LEU A 65 -13.26 8.61 11.95
C LEU A 65 -13.77 8.40 10.51
N ALA A 66 -13.68 7.16 10.00
CA ALA A 66 -14.18 6.82 8.66
C ALA A 66 -15.69 7.11 8.50
N LYS A 67 -16.49 6.88 9.55
CA LYS A 67 -17.92 7.26 9.54
C LYS A 67 -18.11 8.78 9.39
N ARG A 68 -17.31 9.58 10.10
CA ARG A 68 -17.34 11.05 9.99
C ARG A 68 -16.91 11.51 8.60
N ASN A 69 -15.82 10.95 8.07
CA ASN A 69 -15.34 11.23 6.72
C ASN A 69 -16.43 10.95 5.67
N ARG A 70 -17.12 9.81 5.79
CA ARG A 70 -18.21 9.46 4.87
C ARG A 70 -19.36 10.47 4.89
N GLN A 71 -19.67 11.07 6.06
CA GLN A 71 -20.73 12.09 6.17
C GLN A 71 -20.41 13.36 5.39
N ILE A 72 -19.14 13.68 5.20
CA ILE A 72 -18.66 14.84 4.42
C ILE A 72 -18.22 14.47 3.00
N GLY A 73 -18.51 13.23 2.56
CA GLY A 73 -18.18 12.76 1.22
C GLY A 73 -16.70 12.44 1.01
N GLN A 74 -15.92 12.24 2.08
CA GLN A 74 -14.51 11.87 2.00
C GLN A 74 -14.31 10.36 2.17
N GLU A 75 -13.57 9.76 1.24
CA GLU A 75 -13.19 8.36 1.34
C GLU A 75 -12.06 8.16 2.36
N THR A 76 -12.09 7.03 3.07
CA THR A 76 -11.04 6.62 4.01
C THR A 76 -10.32 5.41 3.47
N LEU A 77 -8.99 5.53 3.29
CA LEU A 77 -8.12 4.45 2.88
C LEU A 77 -7.30 3.97 4.07
N LEU A 78 -7.47 2.71 4.42
CA LEU A 78 -6.70 2.05 5.47
C LEU A 78 -5.60 1.19 4.84
N PHE A 79 -4.37 1.57 5.07
CA PHE A 79 -3.19 0.75 4.75
C PHE A 79 -2.80 -0.08 5.98
N VAL A 80 -2.77 -1.39 5.83
CA VAL A 80 -2.36 -2.34 6.88
C VAL A 80 -1.05 -2.99 6.46
N ASP A 81 0.03 -2.59 7.11
CA ASP A 81 1.34 -3.20 6.87
C ASP A 81 1.44 -4.54 7.59
N GLU A 82 2.05 -5.53 6.91
CA GLU A 82 2.21 -6.90 7.40
C GLU A 82 0.89 -7.52 7.91
N ILE A 83 -0.15 -7.45 7.07
CA ILE A 83 -1.51 -7.92 7.40
C ILE A 83 -1.55 -9.38 7.88
N HIS A 84 -0.57 -10.21 7.47
CA HIS A 84 -0.43 -11.59 7.90
C HIS A 84 -0.15 -11.75 9.41
N ARG A 85 0.30 -10.69 10.09
CA ARG A 85 0.53 -10.70 11.53
C ARG A 85 -0.74 -10.53 12.36
N PHE A 86 -1.84 -10.14 11.74
CA PHE A 86 -3.15 -10.17 12.38
C PHE A 86 -3.69 -11.60 12.44
N ASN A 87 -4.18 -12.01 13.59
CA ASN A 87 -4.93 -13.26 13.68
C ASN A 87 -6.27 -13.18 12.93
N LYS A 88 -6.91 -14.33 12.70
CA LYS A 88 -8.15 -14.40 11.93
C LYS A 88 -9.26 -13.50 12.46
N ALA A 89 -9.45 -13.44 13.79
CA ALA A 89 -10.47 -12.60 14.42
C ALA A 89 -10.19 -11.09 14.21
N GLN A 90 -8.92 -10.69 14.19
CA GLN A 90 -8.53 -9.32 13.88
C GLN A 90 -8.75 -8.98 12.41
N GLN A 91 -8.47 -9.92 11.51
CA GLN A 91 -8.76 -9.74 10.08
C GLN A 91 -10.27 -9.70 9.82
N ASP A 92 -11.06 -10.53 10.51
CA ASP A 92 -12.54 -10.52 10.44
C ASP A 92 -13.13 -9.16 10.84
N ALA A 93 -12.49 -8.44 11.76
CA ALA A 93 -12.95 -7.12 12.20
C ALA A 93 -12.97 -6.07 11.08
N PHE A 94 -12.21 -6.25 9.99
CA PHE A 94 -12.25 -5.35 8.83
C PHE A 94 -13.46 -5.61 7.92
N LEU A 95 -13.99 -6.84 7.89
CA LEU A 95 -15.00 -7.26 6.90
C LEU A 95 -16.24 -6.36 6.85
N PRO A 96 -16.93 -6.06 7.97
CA PRO A 96 -18.13 -5.22 7.91
C PRO A 96 -17.87 -3.84 7.32
N HIS A 97 -16.67 -3.31 7.53
CA HIS A 97 -16.27 -1.97 7.10
C HIS A 97 -15.83 -1.94 5.63
N VAL A 98 -15.21 -3.02 5.16
CA VAL A 98 -14.87 -3.22 3.73
C VAL A 98 -16.15 -3.49 2.93
N GLU A 99 -17.04 -4.37 3.41
CA GLU A 99 -18.30 -4.72 2.74
C GLU A 99 -19.24 -3.52 2.60
N SER A 100 -19.34 -2.70 3.65
CA SER A 100 -20.17 -1.49 3.61
C SER A 100 -19.55 -0.34 2.79
N GLY A 101 -18.30 -0.51 2.31
CA GLY A 101 -17.55 0.56 1.66
C GLY A 101 -17.22 1.73 2.58
N LEU A 102 -17.21 1.50 3.91
CA LEU A 102 -16.81 2.52 4.88
C LEU A 102 -15.33 2.84 4.78
N ILE A 103 -14.53 1.83 4.50
CA ILE A 103 -13.09 1.93 4.25
C ILE A 103 -12.72 1.21 2.96
N THR A 104 -11.69 1.70 2.28
CA THR A 104 -10.94 0.95 1.28
C THR A 104 -9.70 0.37 1.96
N LEU A 105 -9.58 -0.95 2.00
CA LEU A 105 -8.46 -1.65 2.64
C LEU A 105 -7.35 -1.91 1.63
N ILE A 106 -6.13 -1.50 1.95
CA ILE A 106 -4.91 -1.95 1.27
C ILE A 106 -4.07 -2.71 2.28
N GLY A 107 -4.10 -4.04 2.21
CA GLY A 107 -3.21 -4.90 3.00
C GLY A 107 -1.87 -5.08 2.29
N ALA A 108 -0.76 -5.02 3.02
CA ALA A 108 0.56 -5.36 2.51
C ALA A 108 1.09 -6.61 3.22
N THR A 109 1.74 -7.49 2.48
CA THR A 109 2.34 -8.69 3.03
C THR A 109 3.56 -9.15 2.23
N THR A 110 4.52 -9.75 2.91
CA THR A 110 5.64 -10.47 2.30
C THR A 110 5.33 -11.95 2.12
N GLU A 111 4.34 -12.47 2.85
CA GLU A 111 3.93 -13.87 2.83
C GLU A 111 2.83 -14.11 1.80
N ASN A 112 2.67 -15.37 1.37
CA ASN A 112 1.64 -15.72 0.39
C ASN A 112 0.23 -15.47 0.96
N PRO A 113 -0.53 -14.52 0.40
CA PRO A 113 -1.82 -14.13 0.95
C PRO A 113 -2.86 -15.26 0.97
N SER A 114 -2.71 -16.27 0.11
CA SER A 114 -3.63 -17.42 0.07
C SER A 114 -3.60 -18.26 1.35
N PHE A 115 -2.52 -18.20 2.13
CA PHE A 115 -2.38 -18.91 3.39
C PHE A 115 -2.60 -18.02 4.61
N GLU A 116 -2.27 -16.74 4.48
CA GLU A 116 -2.16 -15.83 5.62
C GLU A 116 -3.35 -14.87 5.75
N VAL A 117 -4.03 -14.60 4.65
CA VAL A 117 -5.20 -13.71 4.66
C VAL A 117 -6.48 -14.55 4.58
N ILE A 118 -7.47 -14.22 5.39
CA ILE A 118 -8.73 -14.96 5.43
C ILE A 118 -9.47 -14.87 4.08
N ASN A 119 -10.09 -15.97 3.66
CA ASN A 119 -10.80 -16.05 2.40
C ASN A 119 -11.88 -14.95 2.20
N PRO A 120 -12.67 -14.55 3.22
CA PRO A 120 -13.62 -13.47 3.07
C PRO A 120 -13.00 -12.13 2.68
N LEU A 121 -11.80 -11.79 3.18
CA LEU A 121 -11.08 -10.58 2.76
C LEU A 121 -10.50 -10.74 1.35
N LEU A 122 -9.92 -11.90 1.03
CA LEU A 122 -9.39 -12.16 -0.31
C LEU A 122 -10.47 -12.06 -1.39
N SER A 123 -11.67 -12.59 -1.14
CA SER A 123 -12.77 -12.54 -2.11
C SER A 123 -13.28 -11.11 -2.40
N ARG A 124 -12.99 -10.15 -1.51
CA ARG A 124 -13.36 -8.73 -1.61
C ARG A 124 -12.19 -7.82 -1.96
N SER A 125 -11.03 -8.40 -2.16
CA SER A 125 -9.80 -7.66 -2.45
C SER A 125 -9.16 -8.15 -3.74
N ARG A 126 -8.47 -7.27 -4.45
CA ARG A 126 -7.62 -7.66 -5.57
C ARG A 126 -6.22 -7.95 -5.06
N VAL A 127 -5.67 -9.10 -5.39
CA VAL A 127 -4.27 -9.40 -5.08
C VAL A 127 -3.40 -8.83 -6.20
N LEU A 128 -2.47 -7.95 -5.82
CA LEU A 128 -1.47 -7.39 -6.73
C LEU A 128 -0.10 -7.88 -6.29
N VAL A 129 0.59 -8.54 -7.20
CA VAL A 129 1.95 -9.03 -6.97
C VAL A 129 2.94 -7.93 -7.37
N LEU A 130 3.80 -7.54 -6.43
CA LEU A 130 4.91 -6.62 -6.67
C LEU A 130 6.20 -7.42 -6.76
N GLU A 131 6.90 -7.23 -7.85
CA GLU A 131 8.22 -7.85 -8.06
C GLU A 131 9.31 -7.03 -7.36
N PRO A 132 10.46 -7.64 -7.04
CA PRO A 132 11.65 -6.91 -6.62
C PRO A 132 12.00 -5.81 -7.62
N LEU A 133 12.50 -4.69 -7.14
CA LEU A 133 13.01 -3.63 -8.00
C LEU A 133 14.30 -4.12 -8.68
N ASN A 134 14.39 -3.93 -9.99
CA ASN A 134 15.63 -4.22 -10.69
C ASN A 134 16.67 -3.09 -10.51
N LYS A 135 17.93 -3.37 -10.83
CA LYS A 135 19.04 -2.42 -10.69
C LYS A 135 18.74 -1.05 -11.33
N ASN A 136 18.16 -1.04 -12.52
CA ASN A 136 17.87 0.21 -13.23
C ASN A 136 16.80 1.05 -12.52
N GLU A 137 15.79 0.39 -11.95
CA GLU A 137 14.73 1.03 -11.16
C GLU A 137 15.30 1.61 -9.86
N ILE A 138 16.19 0.87 -9.18
CA ILE A 138 16.89 1.35 -7.98
C ILE A 138 17.73 2.58 -8.30
N VAL A 139 18.52 2.54 -9.37
CA VAL A 139 19.31 3.70 -9.83
C VAL A 139 18.42 4.90 -10.14
N ALA A 140 17.25 4.68 -10.76
CA ALA A 140 16.30 5.76 -11.03
C ALA A 140 15.74 6.39 -9.74
N ILE A 141 15.41 5.57 -8.75
CA ILE A 141 14.95 6.02 -7.42
C ILE A 141 16.05 6.83 -6.73
N LEU A 142 17.29 6.33 -6.72
CA LEU A 142 18.42 7.02 -6.11
C LEU A 142 18.68 8.38 -6.78
N LYS A 143 18.64 8.44 -8.10
CA LYS A 143 18.77 9.71 -8.85
C LYS A 143 17.65 10.69 -8.50
N HIS A 144 16.42 10.20 -8.38
CA HIS A 144 15.29 11.05 -7.99
C HIS A 144 15.46 11.60 -6.57
N ALA A 145 15.84 10.75 -5.62
CA ALA A 145 16.12 11.16 -4.25
C ALA A 145 17.21 12.23 -4.16
N LEU A 146 18.34 12.01 -4.84
CA LEU A 146 19.43 12.98 -4.91
C LEU A 146 19.01 14.34 -5.50
N LYS A 147 18.13 14.32 -6.50
CA LYS A 147 17.58 15.55 -7.09
C LYS A 147 16.70 16.30 -6.08
N THR A 148 15.86 15.57 -5.36
CA THR A 148 14.96 16.14 -4.34
C THR A 148 15.74 16.76 -3.19
N GLU A 149 16.81 16.08 -2.74
CA GLU A 149 17.72 16.57 -1.67
C GLU A 149 18.73 17.61 -2.15
N LYS A 150 18.66 18.03 -3.43
CA LYS A 150 19.62 18.96 -4.06
C LYS A 150 21.09 18.49 -3.94
N ALA A 151 21.30 17.19 -3.94
CA ALA A 151 22.59 16.53 -3.76
C ALA A 151 23.09 15.81 -5.00
N ALA A 152 22.51 16.07 -6.18
CA ALA A 152 22.78 15.38 -7.44
C ALA A 152 24.28 15.37 -7.81
N ASN A 153 25.02 16.43 -7.47
CA ASN A 153 26.46 16.54 -7.78
C ASN A 153 27.39 15.91 -6.73
N ARG A 154 26.83 15.28 -5.67
CA ARG A 154 27.64 14.71 -4.58
C ARG A 154 27.94 13.22 -4.76
N VAL A 155 27.31 12.57 -5.73
CA VAL A 155 27.43 11.14 -5.97
C VAL A 155 27.74 10.89 -7.43
N THR A 156 28.79 10.09 -7.70
CA THR A 156 29.15 9.73 -9.07
C THR A 156 28.23 8.65 -9.63
N PRO A 157 28.05 8.53 -10.95
CA PRO A 157 27.28 7.43 -11.57
C PRO A 157 27.74 6.05 -11.11
N ALA A 158 29.06 5.83 -11.04
CA ALA A 158 29.64 4.55 -10.58
C ALA A 158 29.26 4.23 -9.13
N ALA A 159 29.18 5.23 -8.25
CA ALA A 159 28.75 5.02 -6.87
C ALA A 159 27.26 4.67 -6.79
N LEU A 160 26.41 5.25 -7.67
CA LEU A 160 24.99 4.88 -7.75
C LEU A 160 24.80 3.44 -8.22
N ASP A 161 25.56 3.01 -9.23
CA ASP A 161 25.53 1.65 -9.74
C ASP A 161 25.96 0.65 -8.67
N TYR A 162 27.00 0.97 -7.92
CA TYR A 162 27.49 0.15 -6.80
C TYR A 162 26.46 0.07 -5.65
N LEU A 163 25.84 1.20 -5.27
CA LEU A 163 24.79 1.20 -4.27
C LEU A 163 23.58 0.36 -4.69
N ALA A 164 23.20 0.41 -5.97
CA ALA A 164 22.13 -0.40 -6.49
C ALA A 164 22.42 -1.90 -6.50
N GLU A 165 23.68 -2.30 -6.55
CA GLU A 165 24.12 -3.71 -6.44
C GLU A 165 24.10 -4.22 -4.99
N LEU A 166 24.19 -3.33 -4.01
CA LEU A 166 24.19 -3.72 -2.58
C LEU A 166 22.77 -3.89 -1.98
N THR A 167 21.73 -3.59 -2.75
CA THR A 167 20.33 -3.60 -2.26
C THR A 167 19.58 -4.89 -2.57
N ASP A 168 20.28 -5.93 -3.01
CA ASP A 168 19.72 -7.30 -3.20
C ASP A 168 19.52 -8.05 -1.86
#